data_749ad66abc75b32f18d5b9f327359cb3
#
_entry.id   749ad66abc75b32f18d5b9f327359cb3
#
_cell.length_a   1.000
_cell.length_b   1.000
_cell.length_c   1.000
_cell.angle_alpha   90.00
_cell.angle_beta   90.00
_cell.angle_gamma   90.00
#
_symmetry.space_group_name_H-M   'P 1'
#
loop_
_entity.id
_entity.type
_entity.pdbx_description
1 polymer ?
#
loop_
_entity_poly.entity_id
_entity_poly.type
_entity_poly.pdbx_seq_one_letter_code
_entity_poly.pdbx_strand_id
1 'polypeptide(L)'
;MSAPRLEIDLEAIADNTRTLVSQLDPLGIGVTGITKASLGSPGVAAAMLKGGATGLGDSRVENLARLRAGGVTTTTTTLIRSPMVSQAALVVRDADISLNTEAAVIDSLAAAALSQGTTHGVVVMVELGDLREGVPVADVVDVCRHVVKTPGVVLTGLGTNLACQSGVAPDQLKMDELSQLVEKVETSCDRGLSIVSGGNSANLDWALSTADAGHINDLRLGEAILLGTEPLHRRVLDGLRTDAFTLFAEVIEVKTKPALPWGDTAQAAFGTPPARHDGELVRQAIVALGRQDTDPHGLAPPSGIITLGMSSDHLVLDVGDHDVSVGDELSFSLGYGALLRAATSPFVTKLEVDSA
;
A
#
# COMPACT_ATOMS: atom_id res chain seq x y z
N MET A 1 27.48 -1.76 2.67
CA MET A 1 26.73 -2.49 1.61
C MET A 1 26.60 -1.54 0.43
N SER A 2 26.56 -2.07 -0.79
CA SER A 2 26.47 -1.20 -1.97
C SER A 2 25.09 -0.55 -2.10
N ALA A 3 25.05 0.70 -2.56
CA ALA A 3 23.85 1.39 -3.02
C ALA A 3 23.52 0.97 -4.48
N PRO A 4 22.26 1.13 -4.98
CA PRO A 4 21.12 1.65 -4.22
C PRO A 4 20.56 0.62 -3.23
N ARG A 5 20.17 1.10 -2.06
CA ARG A 5 19.53 0.26 -1.03
C ARG A 5 18.37 0.98 -0.36
N LEU A 6 17.35 0.22 -0.06
CA LEU A 6 16.18 0.63 0.72
C LEU A 6 16.35 0.10 2.15
N GLU A 7 16.60 1.00 3.08
CA GLU A 7 16.62 0.67 4.50
C GLU A 7 15.19 0.71 5.06
N ILE A 8 14.84 -0.30 5.85
CA ILE A 8 13.51 -0.55 6.39
C ILE A 8 13.61 -0.64 7.90
N ASP A 9 13.19 0.38 8.62
CA ASP A 9 13.16 0.43 10.08
C ASP A 9 11.92 -0.33 10.60
N LEU A 10 12.14 -1.56 11.09
CA LEU A 10 11.07 -2.41 11.59
C LEU A 10 10.46 -1.89 12.88
N GLU A 11 11.21 -1.21 13.73
CA GLU A 11 10.68 -0.63 14.97
C GLU A 11 9.77 0.57 14.64
N ALA A 12 10.13 1.42 13.68
CA ALA A 12 9.26 2.49 13.21
C ALA A 12 7.91 1.97 12.67
N ILE A 13 7.94 0.85 11.93
CA ILE A 13 6.72 0.20 11.44
C ILE A 13 5.88 -0.32 12.61
N ALA A 14 6.50 -0.95 13.62
CA ALA A 14 5.80 -1.44 14.80
C ALA A 14 5.18 -0.28 15.61
N ASP A 15 5.90 0.83 15.77
CA ASP A 15 5.42 2.02 16.48
C ASP A 15 4.25 2.69 15.76
N ASN A 16 4.34 2.88 14.44
CA ASN A 16 3.25 3.41 13.64
C ASN A 16 2.00 2.52 13.75
N THR A 17 2.19 1.20 13.64
CA THR A 17 1.07 0.27 13.79
C THR A 17 0.44 0.36 15.17
N ARG A 18 1.24 0.39 16.23
CA ARG A 18 0.78 0.49 17.64
C ARG A 18 -0.01 1.78 17.87
N THR A 19 0.48 2.89 17.32
CA THR A 19 -0.21 4.19 17.43
C THR A 19 -1.57 4.13 16.76
N LEU A 20 -1.65 3.63 15.52
CA LEU A 20 -2.92 3.50 14.80
C LEU A 20 -3.88 2.53 15.46
N VAL A 21 -3.41 1.39 15.95
CA VAL A 21 -4.24 0.44 16.72
C VAL A 21 -4.80 1.11 17.95
N SER A 22 -3.98 1.82 18.73
CA SER A 22 -4.43 2.49 19.95
C SER A 22 -5.46 3.59 19.70
N GLN A 23 -5.41 4.25 18.55
CA GLN A 23 -6.36 5.28 18.14
C GLN A 23 -7.69 4.69 17.65
N LEU A 24 -7.68 3.51 17.02
CA LEU A 24 -8.86 2.88 16.42
C LEU A 24 -9.58 1.91 17.35
N ASP A 25 -8.87 1.31 18.32
CA ASP A 25 -9.44 0.37 19.30
C ASP A 25 -10.66 0.90 20.08
N PRO A 26 -10.68 2.17 20.55
CA PRO A 26 -11.86 2.74 21.22
C PRO A 26 -13.12 2.78 20.33
N LEU A 27 -12.97 2.71 19.02
CA LEU A 27 -14.06 2.66 18.03
C LEU A 27 -14.46 1.22 17.67
N GLY A 28 -13.79 0.22 18.23
CA GLY A 28 -13.98 -1.19 17.86
C GLY A 28 -13.43 -1.55 16.47
N ILE A 29 -12.54 -0.73 15.91
CA ILE A 29 -11.97 -0.93 14.57
C ILE A 29 -10.61 -1.61 14.70
N GLY A 30 -10.50 -2.84 14.19
CA GLY A 30 -9.24 -3.57 14.04
C GLY A 30 -8.42 -3.08 12.84
N VAL A 31 -7.13 -3.37 12.85
CA VAL A 31 -6.19 -3.00 11.79
C VAL A 31 -5.70 -4.24 11.05
N THR A 32 -6.02 -4.33 9.77
CA THR A 32 -5.38 -5.26 8.83
C THR A 32 -4.16 -4.58 8.21
N GLY A 33 -2.94 -5.04 8.56
CA GLY A 33 -1.68 -4.48 8.04
C GLY A 33 -1.42 -4.89 6.60
N ILE A 34 -1.13 -3.95 5.70
CA ILE A 34 -0.99 -4.21 4.26
C ILE A 34 0.47 -4.22 3.83
N THR A 35 0.94 -5.38 3.39
CA THR A 35 2.36 -5.66 3.07
C THR A 35 2.73 -5.47 1.60
N LYS A 36 1.80 -5.10 0.72
CA LYS A 36 2.02 -5.06 -0.74
C LYS A 36 3.20 -4.19 -1.18
N ALA A 37 3.41 -3.03 -0.52
CA ALA A 37 4.49 -2.12 -0.87
C ALA A 37 5.87 -2.61 -0.39
N SER A 38 5.93 -3.58 0.51
CA SER A 38 7.15 -4.28 0.95
C SER A 38 7.28 -5.69 0.37
N LEU A 39 6.51 -6.02 -0.69
CA LEU A 39 6.53 -7.34 -1.36
C LEU A 39 6.24 -8.53 -0.43
N GLY A 40 5.41 -8.35 0.59
CA GLY A 40 5.15 -9.40 1.56
C GLY A 40 6.43 -9.76 2.35
N SER A 41 7.21 -8.77 2.79
CA SER A 41 8.37 -9.01 3.66
C SER A 41 7.88 -9.61 4.99
N PRO A 42 8.42 -10.78 5.40
CA PRO A 42 8.11 -11.36 6.71
C PRO A 42 8.52 -10.48 7.89
N GLY A 43 9.63 -9.72 7.79
CA GLY A 43 10.06 -8.79 8.83
C GLY A 43 9.08 -7.63 9.01
N VAL A 44 8.65 -7.00 7.90
CA VAL A 44 7.62 -5.94 7.92
C VAL A 44 6.29 -6.48 8.48
N ALA A 45 5.87 -7.68 8.06
CA ALA A 45 4.66 -8.31 8.59
C ALA A 45 4.75 -8.57 10.10
N ALA A 46 5.90 -9.09 10.57
CA ALA A 46 6.14 -9.31 11.99
C ALA A 46 6.12 -8.00 12.80
N ALA A 47 6.69 -6.91 12.23
CA ALA A 47 6.64 -5.58 12.85
C ALA A 47 5.19 -5.05 12.96
N MET A 48 4.36 -5.20 11.92
CA MET A 48 2.94 -4.85 11.98
C MET A 48 2.19 -5.65 13.06
N LEU A 49 2.45 -6.96 13.15
CA LEU A 49 1.84 -7.81 14.18
C LEU A 49 2.34 -7.43 15.59
N LYS A 50 3.64 -7.12 15.77
CA LYS A 50 4.22 -6.59 17.02
C LYS A 50 3.54 -5.29 17.44
N GLY A 51 3.14 -4.46 16.47
CA GLY A 51 2.38 -3.23 16.70
C GLY A 51 0.90 -3.46 17.03
N GLY A 52 0.37 -4.68 16.93
CA GLY A 52 -1.01 -5.02 17.29
C GLY A 52 -1.97 -5.15 16.10
N ALA A 53 -1.48 -5.22 14.86
CA ALA A 53 -2.35 -5.54 13.72
C ALA A 53 -3.05 -6.89 13.94
N THR A 54 -4.36 -6.93 13.69
CA THR A 54 -5.22 -8.11 13.92
C THR A 54 -5.22 -9.09 12.75
N GLY A 55 -4.80 -8.63 11.57
CA GLY A 55 -4.67 -9.41 10.35
C GLY A 55 -3.62 -8.82 9.42
N LEU A 56 -3.29 -9.55 8.37
CA LEU A 56 -2.39 -9.09 7.30
C LEU A 56 -3.07 -9.21 5.95
N GLY A 57 -2.78 -8.27 5.05
CA GLY A 57 -3.31 -8.29 3.70
C GLY A 57 -2.25 -7.97 2.64
N ASP A 58 -2.40 -8.58 1.48
CA ASP A 58 -1.57 -8.27 0.31
C ASP A 58 -2.39 -8.36 -0.99
N SER A 59 -1.97 -7.64 -2.02
CA SER A 59 -2.62 -7.67 -3.32
C SER A 59 -2.14 -8.80 -4.24
N ARG A 60 -1.13 -9.56 -3.83
CA ARG A 60 -0.53 -10.66 -4.57
C ARG A 60 -0.53 -11.94 -3.74
N VAL A 61 -1.05 -13.02 -4.30
CA VAL A 61 -1.03 -14.32 -3.62
C VAL A 61 0.40 -14.82 -3.40
N GLU A 62 1.32 -14.47 -4.29
CA GLU A 62 2.74 -14.81 -4.18
C GLU A 62 3.40 -14.17 -2.95
N ASN A 63 2.96 -12.95 -2.57
CA ASN A 63 3.41 -12.30 -1.35
C ASN A 63 2.84 -12.97 -0.11
N LEU A 64 1.57 -13.36 -0.11
CA LEU A 64 0.97 -14.15 0.97
C LEU A 64 1.67 -15.49 1.16
N ALA A 65 2.01 -16.16 0.06
CA ALA A 65 2.82 -17.40 0.09
C ALA A 65 4.19 -17.15 0.75
N ARG A 66 4.83 -16.00 0.45
CA ARG A 66 6.10 -15.59 1.07
C ARG A 66 5.96 -15.35 2.57
N LEU A 67 4.89 -14.69 3.01
CA LEU A 67 4.60 -14.49 4.43
C LEU A 67 4.47 -15.85 5.15
N ARG A 68 3.71 -16.78 4.60
CA ARG A 68 3.57 -18.13 5.16
C ARG A 68 4.90 -18.87 5.23
N ALA A 69 5.69 -18.83 4.16
CA ALA A 69 7.02 -19.44 4.12
C ALA A 69 8.00 -18.78 5.12
N GLY A 70 7.81 -17.52 5.43
CA GLY A 70 8.55 -16.75 6.44
C GLY A 70 8.06 -16.95 7.87
N GLY A 71 7.13 -17.89 8.11
CA GLY A 71 6.65 -18.22 9.45
C GLY A 71 5.43 -17.45 9.94
N VAL A 72 4.83 -16.59 9.11
CA VAL A 72 3.58 -15.90 9.45
C VAL A 72 2.41 -16.85 9.21
N THR A 73 2.03 -17.61 10.25
CA THR A 73 1.03 -18.70 10.17
C THR A 73 -0.11 -18.58 11.18
N THR A 74 -0.02 -17.66 12.13
CA THR A 74 -0.94 -17.56 13.27
C THR A 74 -1.96 -16.44 13.16
N THR A 75 -1.91 -15.64 12.10
CA THR A 75 -2.84 -14.54 11.87
C THR A 75 -3.62 -14.73 10.59
N THR A 76 -4.81 -14.15 10.53
CA THR A 76 -5.65 -14.16 9.32
C THR A 76 -4.96 -13.40 8.19
N THR A 77 -4.90 -14.02 7.01
CA THR A 77 -4.34 -13.44 5.80
C THR A 77 -5.42 -13.17 4.76
N THR A 78 -5.43 -11.96 4.20
CA THR A 78 -6.43 -11.51 3.23
C THR A 78 -5.80 -11.13 1.90
N LEU A 79 -6.27 -11.74 0.81
CA LEU A 79 -5.97 -11.24 -0.53
C LEU A 79 -6.87 -10.05 -0.84
N ILE A 80 -6.28 -8.84 -0.87
CA ILE A 80 -7.03 -7.56 -0.98
C ILE A 80 -7.28 -7.10 -2.43
N ARG A 81 -6.83 -7.83 -3.41
CA ARG A 81 -7.18 -7.64 -4.82
C ARG A 81 -8.09 -8.80 -5.24
N SER A 82 -9.16 -8.51 -6.00
CA SER A 82 -10.02 -9.56 -6.56
C SER A 82 -9.18 -10.64 -7.24
N PRO A 83 -9.37 -11.92 -6.88
CA PRO A 83 -8.56 -13.01 -7.39
C PRO A 83 -8.72 -13.18 -8.91
N MET A 84 -7.67 -13.65 -9.56
CA MET A 84 -7.79 -14.18 -10.91
C MET A 84 -8.33 -15.61 -10.85
N VAL A 85 -9.26 -15.96 -11.73
CA VAL A 85 -9.80 -17.35 -11.86
C VAL A 85 -8.66 -18.37 -11.97
N SER A 86 -7.62 -18.06 -12.75
CA SER A 86 -6.44 -18.92 -12.94
C SER A 86 -5.59 -19.13 -11.69
N GLN A 87 -5.77 -18.31 -10.65
CA GLN A 87 -5.04 -18.40 -9.39
C GLN A 87 -5.90 -18.95 -8.23
N ALA A 88 -7.15 -19.34 -8.46
CA ALA A 88 -8.07 -19.74 -7.40
C ALA A 88 -7.48 -20.81 -6.46
N ALA A 89 -6.79 -21.81 -7.00
CA ALA A 89 -6.15 -22.85 -6.19
C ALA A 89 -5.01 -22.34 -5.31
N LEU A 90 -4.24 -21.34 -5.79
CA LEU A 90 -3.17 -20.70 -5.03
C LEU A 90 -3.77 -19.80 -3.92
N VAL A 91 -4.83 -19.07 -4.26
CA VAL A 91 -5.52 -18.18 -3.30
C VAL A 91 -6.08 -18.99 -2.12
N VAL A 92 -6.78 -20.09 -2.39
CA VAL A 92 -7.31 -20.96 -1.33
C VAL A 92 -6.21 -21.57 -0.46
N ARG A 93 -5.04 -21.87 -1.04
CA ARG A 93 -3.89 -22.40 -0.29
C ARG A 93 -3.21 -21.35 0.60
N ASP A 94 -3.05 -20.12 0.10
CA ASP A 94 -2.15 -19.13 0.67
C ASP A 94 -2.86 -17.94 1.33
N ALA A 95 -4.18 -17.81 1.17
CA ALA A 95 -5.01 -16.79 1.82
C ALA A 95 -6.17 -17.45 2.56
N ASP A 96 -6.49 -16.93 3.75
CA ASP A 96 -7.66 -17.39 4.51
C ASP A 96 -8.94 -16.73 3.97
N ILE A 97 -8.82 -15.49 3.51
CA ILE A 97 -9.92 -14.64 3.01
C ILE A 97 -9.49 -13.97 1.71
N SER A 98 -10.45 -13.69 0.81
CA SER A 98 -10.24 -12.79 -0.33
C SER A 98 -11.39 -11.82 -0.52
N LEU A 99 -11.05 -10.64 -1.09
CA LEU A 99 -12.02 -9.61 -1.48
C LEU A 99 -12.54 -9.92 -2.87
N ASN A 100 -13.87 -9.95 -3.06
CA ASN A 100 -14.49 -10.43 -4.29
C ASN A 100 -15.64 -9.53 -4.73
N THR A 101 -15.88 -9.52 -6.06
CA THR A 101 -16.97 -8.78 -6.71
C THR A 101 -17.73 -9.63 -7.73
N GLU A 102 -17.15 -10.75 -8.19
CA GLU A 102 -17.63 -11.53 -9.32
C GLU A 102 -18.03 -12.95 -8.93
N ALA A 103 -19.26 -13.37 -9.28
CA ALA A 103 -19.76 -14.72 -9.00
C ALA A 103 -18.84 -15.81 -9.61
N ALA A 104 -18.36 -15.61 -10.85
CA ALA A 104 -17.50 -16.58 -11.52
C ALA A 104 -16.16 -16.81 -10.77
N VAL A 105 -15.63 -15.77 -10.12
CA VAL A 105 -14.42 -15.88 -9.27
C VAL A 105 -14.75 -16.63 -7.99
N ILE A 106 -15.88 -16.31 -7.36
CA ILE A 106 -16.37 -16.99 -6.14
C ILE A 106 -16.57 -18.51 -6.42
N ASP A 107 -17.20 -18.85 -7.54
CA ASP A 107 -17.41 -20.26 -7.95
C ASP A 107 -16.06 -20.99 -8.16
N SER A 108 -15.09 -20.31 -8.73
CA SER A 108 -13.74 -20.87 -8.94
C SER A 108 -12.99 -21.11 -7.63
N LEU A 109 -13.12 -20.17 -6.67
CA LEU A 109 -12.58 -20.33 -5.32
C LEU A 109 -13.27 -21.50 -4.58
N ALA A 110 -14.59 -21.59 -4.70
CA ALA A 110 -15.39 -22.68 -4.12
C ALA A 110 -14.94 -24.05 -4.64
N ALA A 111 -14.81 -24.19 -5.96
CA ALA A 111 -14.32 -25.44 -6.57
C ALA A 111 -12.90 -25.78 -6.11
N ALA A 112 -12.02 -24.79 -6.00
CA ALA A 112 -10.66 -24.99 -5.50
C ALA A 112 -10.66 -25.40 -4.02
N ALA A 113 -11.48 -24.78 -3.19
CA ALA A 113 -11.59 -25.10 -1.76
C ALA A 113 -12.10 -26.53 -1.54
N LEU A 114 -13.14 -26.94 -2.26
CA LEU A 114 -13.65 -28.31 -2.23
C LEU A 114 -12.59 -29.31 -2.67
N SER A 115 -11.83 -29.01 -3.73
CA SER A 115 -10.77 -29.91 -4.21
C SER A 115 -9.61 -30.07 -3.21
N GLN A 116 -9.38 -29.06 -2.36
CA GLN A 116 -8.36 -29.07 -1.31
C GLN A 116 -8.89 -29.55 0.05
N GLY A 117 -10.18 -29.87 0.14
CA GLY A 117 -10.81 -30.34 1.39
C GLY A 117 -10.89 -29.24 2.47
N THR A 118 -11.01 -27.99 2.07
CA THR A 118 -11.07 -26.82 2.96
C THR A 118 -12.22 -25.89 2.61
N THR A 119 -12.34 -24.79 3.33
CA THR A 119 -13.25 -23.68 3.02
C THR A 119 -12.46 -22.38 2.89
N HIS A 120 -12.95 -21.44 2.09
CA HIS A 120 -12.31 -20.14 1.86
C HIS A 120 -13.25 -18.98 2.24
N GLY A 121 -12.73 -17.99 2.98
CA GLY A 121 -13.49 -16.80 3.39
C GLY A 121 -13.66 -15.82 2.24
N VAL A 122 -14.87 -15.31 2.05
CA VAL A 122 -15.22 -14.30 1.03
C VAL A 122 -15.74 -13.05 1.71
N VAL A 123 -15.10 -11.93 1.43
CA VAL A 123 -15.64 -10.58 1.70
C VAL A 123 -16.13 -10.02 0.37
N VAL A 124 -17.40 -9.63 0.30
CA VAL A 124 -18.00 -9.01 -0.89
C VAL A 124 -17.71 -7.50 -0.83
N MET A 125 -17.09 -6.98 -1.89
CA MET A 125 -16.75 -5.55 -1.98
C MET A 125 -17.88 -4.77 -2.61
N VAL A 126 -18.23 -3.64 -1.99
CA VAL A 126 -19.32 -2.74 -2.37
C VAL A 126 -18.76 -1.52 -3.07
N GLU A 127 -19.35 -1.13 -4.21
CA GLU A 127 -19.05 0.11 -4.91
C GLU A 127 -19.77 1.28 -4.24
N LEU A 128 -19.00 2.22 -3.69
CA LEU A 128 -19.50 3.44 -3.03
C LEU A 128 -18.95 4.72 -3.68
N GLY A 129 -18.62 4.67 -4.98
CA GLY A 129 -18.35 5.85 -5.78
C GLY A 129 -16.93 6.00 -6.32
N ASP A 130 -15.96 5.14 -5.92
CA ASP A 130 -14.57 5.23 -6.41
C ASP A 130 -14.41 4.67 -7.83
N LEU A 131 -15.37 3.88 -8.32
CA LEU A 131 -15.47 3.31 -9.66
C LEU A 131 -14.25 2.48 -10.07
N ARG A 132 -13.72 1.68 -9.14
CA ARG A 132 -12.64 0.74 -9.40
C ARG A 132 -13.14 -0.70 -9.41
N GLU A 133 -13.29 -1.31 -8.26
CA GLU A 133 -13.94 -2.62 -8.11
C GLU A 133 -14.97 -2.57 -6.99
N GLY A 134 -16.12 -3.15 -7.23
CA GLY A 134 -17.22 -3.19 -6.27
C GLY A 134 -18.49 -3.71 -6.92
N VAL A 135 -19.32 -4.37 -6.12
CA VAL A 135 -20.68 -4.76 -6.50
C VAL A 135 -21.58 -3.53 -6.32
N PRO A 136 -22.40 -3.16 -7.31
CA PRO A 136 -23.39 -2.10 -7.13
C PRO A 136 -24.29 -2.38 -5.93
N VAL A 137 -24.62 -1.35 -5.15
CA VAL A 137 -25.41 -1.46 -3.90
C VAL A 137 -26.68 -2.31 -4.08
N ALA A 138 -27.35 -2.16 -5.24
CA ALA A 138 -28.58 -2.90 -5.54
C ALA A 138 -28.39 -4.41 -5.65
N ASP A 139 -27.19 -4.87 -6.02
CA ASP A 139 -26.89 -6.27 -6.33
C ASP A 139 -26.19 -7.01 -5.16
N VAL A 140 -25.75 -6.28 -4.11
CA VAL A 140 -24.94 -6.84 -3.01
C VAL A 140 -25.64 -8.02 -2.32
N VAL A 141 -26.93 -7.89 -2.02
CA VAL A 141 -27.68 -8.95 -1.33
C VAL A 141 -27.73 -10.22 -2.16
N ASP A 142 -27.88 -10.11 -3.47
CA ASP A 142 -27.96 -11.29 -4.35
C ASP A 142 -26.60 -11.98 -4.51
N VAL A 143 -25.51 -11.19 -4.59
CA VAL A 143 -24.14 -11.76 -4.56
C VAL A 143 -23.85 -12.45 -3.23
N CYS A 144 -24.24 -11.85 -2.10
CA CYS A 144 -24.07 -12.48 -0.79
C CYS A 144 -24.88 -13.78 -0.65
N ARG A 145 -26.13 -13.81 -1.15
CA ARG A 145 -26.94 -15.05 -1.21
C ARG A 145 -26.30 -16.12 -2.08
N HIS A 146 -25.64 -15.72 -3.18
CA HIS A 146 -24.89 -16.64 -4.02
C HIS A 146 -23.75 -17.28 -3.22
N VAL A 147 -22.93 -16.48 -2.51
CA VAL A 147 -21.84 -16.99 -1.66
C VAL A 147 -22.37 -17.99 -0.62
N VAL A 148 -23.45 -17.64 0.09
CA VAL A 148 -24.04 -18.50 1.14
C VAL A 148 -24.52 -19.84 0.60
N LYS A 149 -25.00 -19.89 -0.65
CA LYS A 149 -25.47 -21.11 -1.30
C LYS A 149 -24.36 -21.93 -1.95
N THR A 150 -23.15 -21.39 -2.06
CA THR A 150 -22.03 -22.03 -2.79
C THR A 150 -21.15 -22.82 -1.82
N PRO A 151 -21.15 -24.16 -1.83
CA PRO A 151 -20.30 -24.97 -0.97
C PRO A 151 -18.81 -24.73 -1.24
N GLY A 152 -17.98 -24.73 -0.20
CA GLY A 152 -16.53 -24.50 -0.28
C GLY A 152 -16.11 -23.06 0.01
N VAL A 153 -17.06 -22.11 0.00
CA VAL A 153 -16.82 -20.73 0.42
C VAL A 153 -17.71 -20.32 1.59
N VAL A 154 -17.28 -19.33 2.34
CA VAL A 154 -18.00 -18.80 3.50
C VAL A 154 -18.09 -17.28 3.36
N LEU A 155 -19.32 -16.71 3.39
CA LEU A 155 -19.50 -15.27 3.48
C LEU A 155 -18.97 -14.79 4.82
N THR A 156 -17.85 -14.08 4.80
CA THR A 156 -17.17 -13.59 5.99
C THR A 156 -17.52 -12.15 6.29
N GLY A 157 -17.81 -11.35 5.26
CA GLY A 157 -18.10 -9.94 5.47
C GLY A 157 -18.42 -9.14 4.22
N LEU A 158 -18.58 -7.85 4.46
CA LEU A 158 -18.65 -6.80 3.43
C LEU A 158 -17.45 -5.86 3.56
N GLY A 159 -17.12 -5.17 2.49
CA GLY A 159 -16.11 -4.12 2.52
C GLY A 159 -16.29 -3.12 1.40
N THR A 160 -15.60 -2.01 1.49
CA THR A 160 -15.49 -1.02 0.40
C THR A 160 -14.05 -0.57 0.23
N ASN A 161 -13.77 0.15 -0.84
CA ASN A 161 -12.49 0.81 -1.05
C ASN A 161 -12.69 2.13 -1.75
N LEU A 162 -12.15 3.20 -1.19
CA LEU A 162 -12.28 4.57 -1.67
C LEU A 162 -10.91 5.21 -1.90
N ALA A 163 -10.87 6.35 -2.58
CA ALA A 163 -9.71 7.19 -2.82
C ALA A 163 -8.55 6.56 -3.62
N CYS A 164 -8.76 5.39 -4.24
CA CYS A 164 -7.69 4.71 -4.97
C CYS A 164 -7.69 4.98 -6.47
N GLN A 165 -8.87 5.12 -7.09
CA GLN A 165 -9.02 5.33 -8.53
C GLN A 165 -9.48 6.75 -8.82
N SER A 166 -10.57 7.17 -8.21
CA SER A 166 -11.21 8.45 -8.50
C SER A 166 -10.98 9.51 -7.42
N GLY A 167 -10.27 9.15 -6.36
CA GLY A 167 -9.98 10.07 -5.26
C GLY A 167 -11.20 10.42 -4.40
N VAL A 168 -12.24 9.60 -4.42
CA VAL A 168 -13.45 9.82 -3.62
C VAL A 168 -13.12 9.65 -2.14
N ALA A 169 -13.22 10.73 -1.38
CA ALA A 169 -12.93 10.71 0.05
C ALA A 169 -13.99 9.89 0.82
N PRO A 170 -13.56 9.05 1.77
CA PRO A 170 -14.47 8.43 2.74
C PRO A 170 -15.18 9.49 3.59
N ASP A 171 -16.47 9.29 3.83
CA ASP A 171 -17.28 10.15 4.69
C ASP A 171 -18.30 9.33 5.49
N GLN A 172 -18.98 9.97 6.45
CA GLN A 172 -19.96 9.31 7.31
C GLN A 172 -21.11 8.71 6.49
N LEU A 173 -21.57 9.39 5.45
CA LEU A 173 -22.72 8.91 4.64
C LEU A 173 -22.41 7.58 3.96
N LYS A 174 -21.19 7.41 3.43
CA LYS A 174 -20.75 6.14 2.80
C LYS A 174 -20.57 5.02 3.82
N MET A 175 -20.08 5.33 5.00
CA MET A 175 -19.92 4.34 6.07
C MET A 175 -21.27 3.94 6.66
N ASP A 176 -22.22 4.86 6.77
CA ASP A 176 -23.62 4.58 7.15
C ASP A 176 -24.32 3.71 6.09
N GLU A 177 -24.10 3.98 4.79
CA GLU A 177 -24.64 3.18 3.70
C GLU A 177 -24.09 1.74 3.75
N LEU A 178 -22.77 1.58 3.99
CA LEU A 178 -22.17 0.26 4.19
C LEU A 178 -22.78 -0.46 5.40
N SER A 179 -22.95 0.25 6.52
CA SER A 179 -23.55 -0.31 7.75
C SER A 179 -25.01 -0.75 7.52
N GLN A 180 -25.80 0.03 6.81
CA GLN A 180 -27.18 -0.36 6.44
C GLN A 180 -27.23 -1.57 5.50
N LEU A 181 -26.23 -1.71 4.63
CA LEU A 181 -26.11 -2.90 3.77
C LEU A 181 -25.76 -4.15 4.59
N VAL A 182 -24.93 -4.01 5.62
CA VAL A 182 -24.64 -5.12 6.55
C VAL A 182 -25.93 -5.65 7.17
N GLU A 183 -26.77 -4.80 7.73
CA GLU A 183 -28.07 -5.19 8.33
C GLU A 183 -28.98 -5.90 7.34
N LYS A 184 -29.04 -5.39 6.09
CA LYS A 184 -29.84 -5.99 5.02
C LYS A 184 -29.31 -7.39 4.63
N VAL A 185 -28.00 -7.53 4.52
CA VAL A 185 -27.35 -8.81 4.16
C VAL A 185 -27.54 -9.82 5.29
N GLU A 186 -27.28 -9.44 6.53
CA GLU A 186 -27.43 -10.32 7.71
C GLU A 186 -28.85 -10.85 7.81
N THR A 187 -29.86 -9.95 7.69
CA THR A 187 -31.27 -10.34 7.67
C THR A 187 -31.61 -11.24 6.47
N SER A 188 -31.12 -10.90 5.27
CA SER A 188 -31.48 -11.63 4.03
C SER A 188 -30.80 -13.00 3.90
N CYS A 189 -29.65 -13.17 4.56
CA CYS A 189 -28.83 -14.38 4.50
C CYS A 189 -28.95 -15.23 5.78
N ASP A 190 -29.65 -14.76 6.79
CA ASP A 190 -29.76 -15.35 8.13
C ASP A 190 -28.35 -15.68 8.70
N ARG A 191 -27.44 -14.71 8.60
CA ARG A 191 -26.02 -14.89 8.94
C ARG A 191 -25.37 -13.57 9.37
N GLY A 192 -24.68 -13.60 10.54
CA GLY A 192 -23.84 -12.51 10.98
C GLY A 192 -22.56 -12.39 10.15
N LEU A 193 -22.09 -11.17 9.94
CA LEU A 193 -20.85 -10.82 9.26
C LEU A 193 -19.76 -10.51 10.29
N SER A 194 -18.64 -11.20 10.21
CA SER A 194 -17.52 -10.98 11.15
C SER A 194 -16.59 -9.83 10.75
N ILE A 195 -16.58 -9.47 9.46
CA ILE A 195 -15.73 -8.40 8.93
C ILE A 195 -16.59 -7.38 8.19
N VAL A 196 -16.50 -6.12 8.63
CA VAL A 196 -17.04 -4.97 7.91
C VAL A 196 -15.89 -3.99 7.68
N SER A 197 -15.26 -4.11 6.50
CA SER A 197 -14.04 -3.40 6.19
C SER A 197 -14.34 -2.06 5.53
N GLY A 198 -14.14 -0.95 6.27
CA GLY A 198 -14.47 0.41 5.85
C GLY A 198 -13.60 0.97 4.73
N GLY A 199 -12.40 0.40 4.53
CA GLY A 199 -11.50 0.90 3.48
C GLY A 199 -10.02 0.80 3.82
N ASN A 200 -9.27 1.82 3.44
CA ASN A 200 -7.81 1.89 3.52
C ASN A 200 -7.33 3.09 4.37
N SER A 201 -6.04 3.47 4.25
CA SER A 201 -5.47 4.62 4.98
C SER A 201 -6.20 5.95 4.72
N ALA A 202 -6.96 6.09 3.63
CA ALA A 202 -7.77 7.28 3.39
C ALA A 202 -8.94 7.44 4.36
N ASN A 203 -9.37 6.35 5.00
CA ASN A 203 -10.46 6.37 5.97
C ASN A 203 -10.03 6.92 7.33
N LEU A 204 -8.74 7.15 7.59
CA LEU A 204 -8.26 7.59 8.89
C LEU A 204 -8.80 8.97 9.30
N ASP A 205 -8.91 9.92 8.36
CA ASP A 205 -9.50 11.23 8.65
C ASP A 205 -10.96 11.09 9.15
N TRP A 206 -11.76 10.24 8.50
CA TRP A 206 -13.10 9.91 8.94
C TRP A 206 -13.09 9.18 10.28
N ALA A 207 -12.34 8.10 10.40
CA ALA A 207 -12.33 7.24 11.60
C ALA A 207 -11.88 7.99 12.85
N LEU A 208 -10.87 8.86 12.74
CA LEU A 208 -10.36 9.63 13.89
C LEU A 208 -11.22 10.86 14.23
N SER A 209 -12.19 11.20 13.40
CA SER A 209 -13.12 12.33 13.64
C SER A 209 -14.56 11.89 13.93
N THR A 210 -14.92 10.63 13.64
CA THR A 210 -16.28 10.14 13.90
C THR A 210 -16.52 9.84 15.38
N ALA A 211 -17.77 10.05 15.82
CA ALA A 211 -18.25 9.60 17.13
C ALA A 211 -18.92 8.20 17.06
N ASP A 212 -19.23 7.72 15.85
CA ASP A 212 -19.91 6.45 15.63
C ASP A 212 -19.37 5.82 14.33
N ALA A 213 -18.75 4.66 14.46
CA ALA A 213 -18.24 3.88 13.35
C ALA A 213 -19.28 2.93 12.72
N GLY A 214 -20.50 2.88 13.27
CA GLY A 214 -21.56 1.95 12.83
C GLY A 214 -21.12 0.50 12.96
N HIS A 215 -21.28 -0.26 11.88
CA HIS A 215 -20.82 -1.65 11.80
C HIS A 215 -19.35 -1.81 11.36
N ILE A 216 -18.65 -0.72 11.06
CA ILE A 216 -17.26 -0.79 10.57
C ILE A 216 -16.36 -1.29 11.70
N ASN A 217 -15.69 -2.43 11.48
CA ASN A 217 -14.81 -3.07 12.46
C ASN A 217 -13.42 -3.43 11.94
N ASP A 218 -13.08 -3.05 10.70
CA ASP A 218 -11.76 -3.29 10.10
C ASP A 218 -11.36 -2.15 9.16
N LEU A 219 -10.09 -1.74 9.24
CA LEU A 219 -9.43 -0.89 8.25
C LEU A 219 -8.13 -1.56 7.75
N ARG A 220 -7.94 -1.54 6.42
CA ARG A 220 -6.78 -2.13 5.74
C ARG A 220 -5.71 -1.07 5.54
N LEU A 221 -4.78 -0.95 6.50
CA LEU A 221 -3.80 0.12 6.55
C LEU A 221 -2.45 -0.30 5.97
N GLY A 222 -1.96 0.43 4.98
CA GLY A 222 -0.65 0.24 4.37
C GLY A 222 0.15 1.53 4.41
N GLU A 223 -0.24 2.54 3.63
CA GLU A 223 0.51 3.79 3.49
C GLU A 223 0.72 4.49 4.84
N ALA A 224 -0.30 4.58 5.67
CA ALA A 224 -0.18 5.21 6.98
C ALA A 224 0.81 4.49 7.90
N ILE A 225 0.82 3.14 7.91
CA ILE A 225 1.78 2.36 8.69
C ILE A 225 3.20 2.56 8.16
N LEU A 226 3.39 2.50 6.83
CA LEU A 226 4.72 2.47 6.22
C LEU A 226 5.36 3.85 6.09
N LEU A 227 4.55 4.91 5.91
CA LEU A 227 5.04 6.26 5.62
C LEU A 227 4.56 7.33 6.60
N GLY A 228 3.70 6.98 7.57
CA GLY A 228 3.18 7.92 8.55
C GLY A 228 2.26 9.00 7.98
N THR A 229 1.76 8.83 6.73
CA THR A 229 0.96 9.83 6.01
C THR A 229 -0.40 9.27 5.59
N GLU A 230 -1.40 10.16 5.48
CA GLU A 230 -2.67 9.82 4.86
C GLU A 230 -2.64 10.11 3.35
N PRO A 231 -3.35 9.29 2.51
CA PRO A 231 -3.20 9.36 1.06
C PRO A 231 -4.01 10.47 0.37
N LEU A 232 -4.99 11.11 1.03
CA LEU A 232 -5.85 12.12 0.41
C LEU A 232 -5.12 13.44 0.15
N HIS A 233 -4.36 13.90 1.13
CA HIS A 233 -3.65 15.18 1.10
C HIS A 233 -2.15 15.04 1.41
N ARG A 234 -1.66 13.83 1.62
CA ARG A 234 -0.26 13.51 1.98
C ARG A 234 0.19 14.18 3.27
N ARG A 235 -0.73 14.43 4.19
CA ARG A 235 -0.42 15.00 5.51
C ARG A 235 0.19 13.94 6.41
N VAL A 236 1.19 14.35 7.18
CA VAL A 236 1.71 13.51 8.26
C VAL A 236 0.62 13.34 9.33
N LEU A 237 0.42 12.12 9.78
CA LEU A 237 -0.51 11.80 10.85
C LEU A 237 0.18 11.97 12.21
N ASP A 238 -0.54 12.57 13.16
CA ASP A 238 -0.01 12.86 14.49
C ASP A 238 0.45 11.58 15.21
N GLY A 239 1.66 11.60 15.74
CA GLY A 239 2.26 10.51 16.48
C GLY A 239 2.86 9.39 15.61
N LEU A 240 2.85 9.54 14.27
CA LEU A 240 3.48 8.58 13.37
C LEU A 240 4.86 9.04 12.90
N ARG A 241 5.75 8.07 12.72
CA ARG A 241 7.08 8.24 12.12
C ARG A 241 6.98 8.20 10.60
N THR A 242 7.75 9.06 9.93
CA THR A 242 7.81 9.15 8.46
C THR A 242 9.12 8.62 7.88
N ASP A 243 9.98 8.09 8.71
CA ASP A 243 11.34 7.64 8.42
C ASP A 243 11.50 6.10 8.42
N ALA A 244 10.38 5.36 8.43
CA ALA A 244 10.41 3.89 8.39
C ALA A 244 11.06 3.32 7.11
N PHE A 245 11.11 4.11 6.04
CA PHE A 245 11.78 3.75 4.79
C PHE A 245 12.67 4.87 4.31
N THR A 246 13.95 4.57 4.06
CA THR A 246 14.93 5.50 3.50
C THR A 246 15.66 4.85 2.33
N LEU A 247 15.69 5.53 1.18
CA LEU A 247 16.44 5.06 0.01
C LEU A 247 17.81 5.74 -0.03
N PHE A 248 18.87 4.95 -0.13
CA PHE A 248 20.25 5.45 -0.26
C PHE A 248 20.76 5.16 -1.67
N ALA A 249 21.45 6.15 -2.26
CA ALA A 249 22.09 5.99 -3.53
C ALA A 249 23.41 6.78 -3.62
N GLU A 250 24.39 6.23 -4.35
CA GLU A 250 25.74 6.74 -4.45
C GLU A 250 25.86 7.81 -5.53
N VAL A 251 26.61 8.85 -5.26
CA VAL A 251 27.00 9.91 -6.19
C VAL A 251 28.13 9.42 -7.10
N ILE A 252 27.92 9.43 -8.40
CA ILE A 252 28.87 8.94 -9.40
C ILE A 252 29.55 10.05 -10.22
N GLU A 253 29.01 11.27 -10.17
CA GLU A 253 29.63 12.45 -10.79
C GLU A 253 29.26 13.72 -10.01
N VAL A 254 30.22 14.65 -9.85
CA VAL A 254 29.94 16.03 -9.41
C VAL A 254 30.69 16.98 -10.35
N LYS A 255 29.97 17.89 -11.04
CA LYS A 255 30.56 18.88 -11.92
C LYS A 255 29.71 20.14 -12.00
N THR A 256 30.39 21.28 -12.22
CA THR A 256 29.71 22.51 -12.61
C THR A 256 29.44 22.47 -14.10
N LYS A 257 28.18 22.61 -14.50
CA LYS A 257 27.70 22.54 -15.89
C LYS A 257 26.80 23.74 -16.19
N PRO A 258 26.64 24.12 -17.49
CA PRO A 258 25.62 25.09 -17.88
C PRO A 258 24.22 24.71 -17.36
N ALA A 259 23.48 25.68 -16.88
CA ALA A 259 22.12 25.45 -16.38
C ALA A 259 21.14 25.04 -17.50
N LEU A 260 21.41 25.50 -18.73
CA LEU A 260 20.59 25.17 -19.89
C LEU A 260 21.36 24.25 -20.86
N PRO A 261 20.70 23.26 -21.45
CA PRO A 261 21.28 22.48 -22.54
C PRO A 261 21.51 23.40 -23.75
N TRP A 262 22.48 23.06 -24.58
CA TRP A 262 22.78 23.76 -25.83
C TRP A 262 22.65 22.82 -27.04
N GLY A 263 22.40 23.40 -28.21
CA GLY A 263 22.12 22.66 -29.46
C GLY A 263 20.61 22.50 -29.71
N ASP A 264 20.28 21.87 -30.82
CA ASP A 264 18.91 21.58 -31.18
C ASP A 264 18.32 20.55 -30.20
N THR A 265 17.18 20.89 -29.59
CA THR A 265 16.52 20.03 -28.61
C THR A 265 15.30 19.33 -29.23
N ALA A 266 15.11 18.08 -28.89
CA ALA A 266 13.96 17.25 -29.26
C ALA A 266 13.31 16.67 -28.00
N GLN A 267 12.39 15.71 -28.19
CA GLN A 267 11.75 15.01 -27.07
C GLN A 267 12.80 14.23 -26.26
N ALA A 268 12.80 14.42 -24.93
CA ALA A 268 13.57 13.58 -24.02
C ALA A 268 12.94 12.19 -23.89
N ALA A 269 13.70 11.20 -23.41
CA ALA A 269 13.24 9.82 -23.26
C ALA A 269 11.98 9.68 -22.38
N PHE A 270 11.76 10.59 -21.44
CA PHE A 270 10.62 10.59 -20.52
C PHE A 270 9.80 11.88 -20.57
N GLY A 271 9.61 12.41 -21.77
CA GLY A 271 8.84 13.63 -22.00
C GLY A 271 9.68 14.89 -22.00
N THR A 272 9.06 16.04 -21.76
CA THR A 272 9.76 17.34 -21.69
C THR A 272 10.59 17.42 -20.40
N PRO A 273 11.88 17.77 -20.49
CA PRO A 273 12.69 18.01 -19.31
C PRO A 273 12.05 19.10 -18.42
N PRO A 274 12.17 19.01 -17.09
CA PRO A 274 11.71 20.08 -16.21
C PRO A 274 12.45 21.39 -16.54
N ALA A 275 11.75 22.52 -16.37
CA ALA A 275 12.35 23.84 -16.54
C ALA A 275 13.53 23.97 -15.56
N ARG A 276 14.70 24.29 -16.09
CA ARG A 276 15.88 24.52 -15.26
C ARG A 276 15.92 25.97 -14.79
N HIS A 277 16.60 26.19 -13.64
CA HIS A 277 16.71 27.50 -13.03
C HIS A 277 17.44 28.52 -13.92
N ASP A 278 17.07 29.81 -13.76
CA ASP A 278 17.72 30.95 -14.36
C ASP A 278 19.11 31.16 -13.72
N GLY A 279 20.12 30.52 -14.30
CA GLY A 279 21.52 30.65 -13.87
C GLY A 279 22.43 30.29 -15.04
N GLU A 280 23.66 30.86 -15.04
CA GLU A 280 24.66 30.48 -16.07
C GLU A 280 25.22 29.07 -15.82
N LEU A 281 25.44 28.71 -14.55
CA LEU A 281 26.08 27.49 -14.14
C LEU A 281 25.33 26.85 -12.95
N VAL A 282 25.31 25.50 -12.91
CA VAL A 282 24.74 24.68 -11.83
C VAL A 282 25.77 23.65 -11.39
N ARG A 283 25.95 23.48 -10.09
CA ARG A 283 26.75 22.39 -9.54
C ARG A 283 25.88 21.11 -9.49
N GLN A 284 26.07 20.27 -10.50
CA GLN A 284 25.29 19.05 -10.67
C GLN A 284 25.99 17.86 -10.03
N ALA A 285 25.21 17.03 -9.31
CA ALA A 285 25.56 15.66 -9.00
C ALA A 285 24.74 14.68 -9.84
N ILE A 286 25.35 13.59 -10.29
CA ILE A 286 24.67 12.43 -10.84
C ILE A 286 24.72 11.33 -9.80
N VAL A 287 23.57 10.75 -9.52
CA VAL A 287 23.40 9.66 -8.57
C VAL A 287 23.06 8.39 -9.33
N ALA A 288 23.62 7.26 -8.92
CA ALA A 288 23.36 5.95 -9.50
C ALA A 288 21.98 5.42 -9.08
N LEU A 289 20.94 6.10 -9.55
CA LEU A 289 19.54 5.81 -9.26
C LEU A 289 18.69 6.30 -10.42
N GLY A 290 17.75 5.51 -10.90
CA GLY A 290 16.92 5.91 -12.02
C GLY A 290 15.46 5.46 -11.92
N ARG A 291 14.72 5.67 -13.02
CA ARG A 291 13.31 5.26 -13.10
C ARG A 291 13.12 3.74 -13.09
N GLN A 292 14.18 2.96 -13.29
CA GLN A 292 14.17 1.51 -13.07
C GLN A 292 14.07 1.17 -11.57
N ASP A 293 14.55 2.07 -10.71
CA ASP A 293 14.72 1.83 -9.28
C ASP A 293 13.61 2.48 -8.46
N THR A 294 13.14 3.68 -8.86
CA THR A 294 12.14 4.41 -8.08
C THR A 294 11.30 5.36 -8.97
N ASP A 295 10.24 5.93 -8.39
CA ASP A 295 9.41 6.95 -9.06
C ASP A 295 9.91 8.36 -8.66
N PRO A 296 10.35 9.19 -9.62
CA PRO A 296 10.84 10.53 -9.33
C PRO A 296 9.81 11.46 -8.68
N HIS A 297 8.51 11.25 -8.91
CA HIS A 297 7.46 12.12 -8.36
C HIS A 297 7.25 11.93 -6.84
N GLY A 298 7.70 10.82 -6.30
CA GLY A 298 7.62 10.52 -4.88
C GLY A 298 8.99 10.47 -4.19
N LEU A 299 10.06 10.93 -4.86
CA LEU A 299 11.42 10.91 -4.31
C LEU A 299 11.82 12.31 -3.86
N ALA A 300 12.10 12.48 -2.56
CA ALA A 300 12.55 13.75 -1.99
C ALA A 300 14.03 13.67 -1.59
N PRO A 301 14.91 14.45 -2.21
CA PRO A 301 16.32 14.54 -1.83
C PRO A 301 16.50 15.26 -0.48
N PRO A 302 17.72 15.24 0.09
CA PRO A 302 18.04 16.04 1.28
C PRO A 302 17.67 17.51 1.11
N SER A 303 17.32 18.19 2.21
CA SER A 303 16.91 19.60 2.20
C SER A 303 17.95 20.48 1.51
N GLY A 304 17.51 21.38 0.63
CA GLY A 304 18.36 22.30 -0.14
C GLY A 304 18.94 21.71 -1.43
N ILE A 305 18.82 20.42 -1.68
CA ILE A 305 19.16 19.77 -2.94
C ILE A 305 17.93 19.68 -3.83
N ILE A 306 18.08 19.98 -5.12
CA ILE A 306 16.96 20.04 -6.07
C ILE A 306 17.09 18.97 -7.15
N THR A 307 16.02 18.25 -7.41
CA THR A 307 15.96 17.30 -8.53
C THR A 307 15.82 18.03 -9.86
N LEU A 308 16.81 17.90 -10.73
CA LEU A 308 16.81 18.46 -12.08
C LEU A 308 16.20 17.53 -13.12
N GLY A 309 16.23 16.23 -12.88
CA GLY A 309 15.65 15.22 -13.78
C GLY A 309 16.10 13.81 -13.44
N MET A 310 15.43 12.84 -14.05
CA MET A 310 15.75 11.42 -13.87
C MET A 310 15.56 10.68 -15.20
N SER A 311 16.61 9.98 -15.60
CA SER A 311 16.58 9.04 -16.75
C SER A 311 16.22 7.62 -16.26
N SER A 312 16.46 6.62 -17.11
CA SER A 312 16.25 5.21 -16.75
C SER A 312 17.07 4.78 -15.53
N ASP A 313 18.30 5.30 -15.42
CA ASP A 313 19.35 4.83 -14.50
C ASP A 313 20.22 5.96 -13.88
N HIS A 314 19.90 7.22 -14.15
CA HIS A 314 20.60 8.39 -13.58
C HIS A 314 19.61 9.40 -13.02
N LEU A 315 19.83 9.79 -11.76
CA LEU A 315 19.19 10.93 -11.12
C LEU A 315 20.15 12.13 -11.17
N VAL A 316 19.67 13.25 -11.68
CA VAL A 316 20.44 14.49 -11.80
C VAL A 316 19.94 15.49 -10.75
N LEU A 317 20.85 15.95 -9.90
CA LEU A 317 20.56 16.87 -8.80
C LEU A 317 21.33 18.18 -8.97
N ASP A 318 20.73 19.29 -8.57
CA ASP A 318 21.46 20.51 -8.22
C ASP A 318 21.79 20.44 -6.73
N VAL A 319 23.08 20.39 -6.43
CA VAL A 319 23.57 20.28 -5.05
C VAL A 319 23.99 21.62 -4.45
N GLY A 320 23.93 22.72 -5.23
CA GLY A 320 24.28 24.04 -4.76
C GLY A 320 25.61 24.08 -4.03
N ASP A 321 25.61 24.65 -2.82
CA ASP A 321 26.79 24.78 -1.95
C ASP A 321 26.99 23.59 -0.99
N HIS A 322 26.14 22.53 -1.09
CA HIS A 322 26.30 21.34 -0.25
C HIS A 322 27.63 20.65 -0.53
N ASP A 323 28.32 20.19 0.53
CA ASP A 323 29.56 19.43 0.41
C ASP A 323 29.22 18.00 -0.02
N VAL A 324 29.21 17.77 -1.33
CA VAL A 324 28.90 16.49 -1.97
C VAL A 324 30.04 16.14 -2.90
N SER A 325 30.54 14.91 -2.78
CA SER A 325 31.64 14.34 -3.55
C SER A 325 31.25 13.01 -4.21
N VAL A 326 32.01 12.60 -5.21
CA VAL A 326 31.87 11.27 -5.81
C VAL A 326 32.19 10.19 -4.77
N GLY A 327 31.31 9.21 -4.65
CA GLY A 327 31.39 8.14 -3.66
C GLY A 327 30.54 8.41 -2.41
N ASP A 328 30.02 9.63 -2.22
CA ASP A 328 29.07 9.90 -1.13
C ASP A 328 27.73 9.22 -1.39
N GLU A 329 27.09 8.79 -0.33
CA GLU A 329 25.71 8.29 -0.36
C GLU A 329 24.74 9.41 0.07
N LEU A 330 23.71 9.64 -0.77
CA LEU A 330 22.61 10.53 -0.42
C LEU A 330 21.41 9.71 0.04
N SER A 331 20.71 10.20 1.06
CA SER A 331 19.48 9.62 1.61
C SER A 331 18.24 10.33 1.04
N PHE A 332 17.24 9.58 0.64
CA PHE A 332 16.01 10.10 0.06
C PHE A 332 14.80 9.63 0.87
N SER A 333 13.89 10.56 1.15
CA SER A 333 12.56 10.23 1.65
C SER A 333 11.66 9.80 0.50
N LEU A 334 10.69 8.94 0.79
CA LEU A 334 9.86 8.28 -0.21
C LEU A 334 8.37 8.57 0.01
N GLY A 335 7.68 8.96 -1.05
CA GLY A 335 6.23 8.81 -1.13
C GLY A 335 5.84 7.40 -1.60
N TYR A 336 4.55 7.10 -1.58
CA TYR A 336 4.06 5.74 -1.82
C TYR A 336 4.48 5.14 -3.17
N GLY A 337 4.41 5.93 -4.26
CA GLY A 337 4.84 5.47 -5.59
C GLY A 337 6.33 5.12 -5.64
N ALA A 338 7.17 5.97 -5.04
CA ALA A 338 8.60 5.76 -4.96
C ALA A 338 8.96 4.52 -4.12
N LEU A 339 8.31 4.37 -2.94
CA LEU A 339 8.47 3.17 -2.10
C LEU A 339 8.09 1.90 -2.85
N LEU A 340 6.89 1.87 -3.45
CA LEU A 340 6.40 0.70 -4.18
C LEU A 340 7.38 0.28 -5.29
N ARG A 341 7.92 1.25 -6.03
CA ARG A 341 8.87 0.97 -7.10
C ARG A 341 10.23 0.53 -6.57
N ALA A 342 10.77 1.20 -5.57
CA ALA A 342 12.04 0.81 -4.94
C ALA A 342 11.97 -0.60 -4.35
N ALA A 343 10.88 -0.93 -3.69
CA ALA A 343 10.68 -2.28 -3.16
C ALA A 343 10.60 -3.35 -4.25
N THR A 344 10.02 -3.04 -5.42
CA THR A 344 9.86 -3.99 -6.52
C THR A 344 11.08 -4.06 -7.46
N SER A 345 11.97 -3.07 -7.44
CA SER A 345 13.18 -3.10 -8.28
C SER A 345 14.12 -4.24 -7.84
N PRO A 346 14.59 -5.09 -8.76
CA PRO A 346 15.60 -6.12 -8.45
C PRO A 346 16.99 -5.53 -8.18
N PHE A 347 17.23 -4.27 -8.53
CA PHE A 347 18.52 -3.59 -8.40
C PHE A 347 18.67 -2.83 -7.08
N VAL A 348 17.58 -2.58 -6.37
CA VAL A 348 17.59 -1.96 -5.04
C VAL A 348 17.69 -3.06 -3.98
N THR A 349 18.74 -3.06 -3.19
CA THR A 349 18.90 -3.98 -2.05
C THR A 349 17.94 -3.56 -0.93
N LYS A 350 17.17 -4.51 -0.36
CA LYS A 350 16.28 -4.26 0.79
C LYS A 350 17.04 -4.68 2.05
N LEU A 351 17.17 -3.76 2.99
CA LEU A 351 17.88 -3.96 4.26
C LEU A 351 16.94 -3.66 5.42
N GLU A 352 16.49 -4.70 6.10
CA GLU A 352 15.74 -4.56 7.34
C GLU A 352 16.69 -4.24 8.48
N VAL A 353 16.37 -3.19 9.24
CA VAL A 353 17.13 -2.72 10.39
C VAL A 353 16.21 -2.58 11.60
N ASP A 354 16.75 -2.85 12.77
CA ASP A 354 16.13 -2.49 14.04
C ASP A 354 16.83 -1.22 14.52
N SER A 355 16.09 -0.09 14.62
CA SER A 355 16.65 1.09 15.27
C SER A 355 16.87 0.79 16.74
N ALA A 356 18.08 1.17 17.21
CA ALA A 356 18.49 0.99 18.61
C ALA A 356 17.72 1.95 19.55
#